data_7816601fa407cd6fbe22580b7546ef07
#
_entry.id   7816601fa407cd6fbe22580b7546ef07
#
_cell.length_a   1.000
_cell.length_b   1.000
_cell.length_c   1.000
_cell.angle_alpha   90.00
_cell.angle_beta   90.00
_cell.angle_gamma   90.00
#
_symmetry.space_group_name_H-M   'P 1'
#
loop_
_entity.id
_entity.type
_entity.pdbx_description
1 polymer ?
#
loop_
_entity_poly.entity_id
_entity_poly.type
_entity_poly.pdbx_seq_one_letter_code
_entity_poly.pdbx_strand_id
1 'polypeptide(L)'
;MTAALGPGSQPLAAELTQVANRLLVWSLQVAKDARKGDRIEILFSPAPPGGAGASGSQEPVIDALRFTSQKRGKTFAAYRWQAPAAKYPRYYRADGSEVEERLVEGPIREYEQITSLVKDGRKHKGVDFRTPVGTPVYAPFDGVVERRNWKFSANGNCLDLLDPVTGRHAIFLHLDVVPKTMQKGRAVRKGEQIAVSGNSGHSFAPHLHYQLEAPGGRVLDPFAVHRTRREALPPADLPAFEAERARLDALLVAGGT
;
A
#
# COMPACT_ATOMS: atom_id res chain seq x y z
N MET A 1 -8.62 -15.65 -16.72
CA MET A 1 -8.90 -15.00 -18.00
C MET A 1 -7.59 -14.84 -18.75
N THR A 2 -7.17 -15.82 -19.53
CA THR A 2 -6.27 -15.57 -20.64
C THR A 2 -7.10 -14.91 -21.76
N ALA A 3 -7.85 -13.90 -21.46
CA ALA A 3 -8.20 -12.98 -22.48
C ALA A 3 -6.90 -12.31 -22.83
N ALA A 4 -6.30 -12.67 -23.95
CA ALA A 4 -5.56 -11.73 -24.72
C ALA A 4 -6.46 -10.50 -24.75
N LEU A 5 -6.13 -9.50 -23.93
CA LEU A 5 -6.85 -8.24 -23.89
C LEU A 5 -6.78 -7.75 -25.34
N GLY A 6 -7.91 -7.71 -26.04
CA GLY A 6 -7.96 -7.34 -27.45
C GLY A 6 -7.45 -5.91 -27.67
N PRO A 7 -7.27 -5.45 -28.92
CA PRO A 7 -6.66 -4.15 -29.24
C PRO A 7 -7.28 -2.91 -28.60
N GLY A 8 -8.44 -2.99 -27.96
CA GLY A 8 -9.08 -1.87 -27.22
C GLY A 8 -8.85 -1.87 -25.70
N SER A 9 -8.13 -2.83 -25.15
CA SER A 9 -7.96 -3.04 -23.69
C SER A 9 -6.65 -2.54 -23.11
N GLN A 10 -5.87 -1.78 -23.84
CA GLN A 10 -4.59 -1.19 -23.40
C GLN A 10 -4.68 -0.42 -22.06
N PRO A 11 -5.68 0.43 -21.81
CA PRO A 11 -5.81 1.13 -20.54
C PRO A 11 -6.01 0.17 -19.37
N LEU A 12 -6.88 -0.82 -19.50
CA LEU A 12 -7.15 -1.82 -18.48
C LEU A 12 -5.90 -2.69 -18.20
N ALA A 13 -5.13 -3.03 -19.23
CA ALA A 13 -3.87 -3.77 -19.07
C ALA A 13 -2.85 -2.98 -18.25
N ALA A 14 -2.75 -1.67 -18.48
CA ALA A 14 -1.86 -0.79 -17.74
C ALA A 14 -2.27 -0.70 -16.26
N GLU A 15 -3.56 -0.52 -15.98
CA GLU A 15 -4.10 -0.48 -14.61
C GLU A 15 -3.88 -1.81 -13.88
N LEU A 16 -4.21 -2.94 -14.52
CA LEU A 16 -3.97 -4.27 -13.96
C LEU A 16 -2.49 -4.51 -13.67
N THR A 17 -1.61 -4.05 -14.57
CA THR A 17 -0.16 -4.15 -14.36
C THR A 17 0.28 -3.36 -13.12
N GLN A 18 -0.25 -2.17 -12.90
CA GLN A 18 0.06 -1.38 -11.71
C GLN A 18 -0.39 -2.07 -10.43
N VAL A 19 -1.64 -2.57 -10.41
CA VAL A 19 -2.18 -3.27 -9.23
C VAL A 19 -1.43 -4.57 -8.98
N ALA A 20 -1.13 -5.35 -10.02
CA ALA A 20 -0.33 -6.58 -9.90
C ALA A 20 1.08 -6.31 -9.36
N ASN A 21 1.76 -5.26 -9.82
CA ASN A 21 3.07 -4.88 -9.32
C ASN A 21 3.07 -4.54 -7.83
N ARG A 22 2.00 -3.94 -7.29
CA ARG A 22 1.86 -3.67 -5.85
C ARG A 22 1.85 -4.96 -5.02
N LEU A 23 1.33 -6.05 -5.58
CA LEU A 23 1.30 -7.35 -4.91
C LEU A 23 2.65 -8.08 -5.05
N LEU A 24 3.26 -8.00 -6.22
CA LEU A 24 4.49 -8.73 -6.52
C LEU A 24 5.74 -8.10 -5.87
N VAL A 25 5.77 -6.78 -5.65
CA VAL A 25 6.94 -6.06 -5.11
C VAL A 25 7.37 -6.56 -3.72
N TRP A 26 6.46 -7.17 -2.97
CA TRP A 26 6.73 -7.78 -1.66
C TRP A 26 7.48 -9.11 -1.72
N SER A 27 7.62 -9.67 -2.90
CA SER A 27 8.24 -10.99 -3.09
C SER A 27 9.35 -10.97 -4.13
N LEU A 28 9.33 -10.02 -5.08
CA LEU A 28 10.30 -9.92 -6.18
C LEU A 28 10.40 -8.49 -6.73
N GLN A 29 11.50 -8.20 -7.38
CA GLN A 29 11.67 -6.95 -8.13
C GLN A 29 11.28 -7.20 -9.58
N VAL A 30 10.01 -6.96 -9.96
CA VAL A 30 9.47 -7.32 -11.27
C VAL A 30 10.40 -6.87 -12.41
N ALA A 31 10.87 -5.63 -12.42
CA ALA A 31 11.75 -5.09 -13.45
C ALA A 31 13.10 -5.85 -13.61
N LYS A 32 13.58 -6.48 -12.52
CA LYS A 32 14.85 -7.22 -12.52
C LYS A 32 14.67 -8.73 -12.59
N ASP A 33 13.52 -9.23 -12.17
CA ASP A 33 13.28 -10.67 -12.00
C ASP A 33 12.44 -11.25 -13.14
N ALA A 34 11.60 -10.46 -13.80
CA ALA A 34 10.78 -10.93 -14.91
C ALA A 34 11.64 -11.38 -16.12
N ARG A 35 11.26 -12.47 -16.73
CA ARG A 35 11.93 -13.10 -17.90
C ARG A 35 10.90 -13.52 -18.94
N LYS A 36 11.37 -13.65 -20.17
CA LYS A 36 10.59 -14.31 -21.24
C LYS A 36 10.25 -15.74 -20.78
N GLY A 37 8.98 -16.11 -20.89
CA GLY A 37 8.48 -17.41 -20.44
C GLY A 37 7.87 -17.39 -19.03
N ASP A 38 7.98 -16.28 -18.29
CA ASP A 38 7.18 -16.11 -17.08
C ASP A 38 5.69 -16.09 -17.43
N ARG A 39 4.86 -16.60 -16.52
CA ARG A 39 3.40 -16.63 -16.68
C ARG A 39 2.75 -15.83 -15.56
N ILE A 40 1.81 -14.98 -15.92
CA ILE A 40 0.93 -14.31 -14.98
C ILE A 40 -0.53 -14.65 -15.26
N GLU A 41 -1.26 -14.98 -14.24
CA GLU A 41 -2.70 -15.27 -14.27
C GLU A 41 -3.36 -14.33 -13.26
N ILE A 42 -4.39 -13.62 -13.69
CA ILE A 42 -5.08 -12.63 -12.87
C ILE A 42 -6.59 -12.86 -13.00
N LEU A 43 -7.24 -13.07 -11.87
CA LEU A 43 -8.67 -12.95 -11.72
C LEU A 43 -8.97 -11.57 -11.15
N PHE A 44 -9.80 -10.80 -11.84
CA PHE A 44 -10.10 -9.44 -11.44
C PHE A 44 -11.55 -9.06 -11.71
N SER A 45 -12.03 -8.07 -11.00
CA SER A 45 -13.30 -7.38 -11.19
C SER A 45 -13.06 -5.93 -11.52
N PRO A 46 -13.85 -5.30 -12.40
CA PRO A 46 -13.82 -3.84 -12.57
C PRO A 46 -14.17 -3.15 -11.25
N ALA A 47 -13.72 -1.91 -11.08
CA ALA A 47 -14.17 -1.12 -9.94
C ALA A 47 -15.71 -1.00 -9.96
N PRO A 48 -16.38 -1.21 -8.83
CA PRO A 48 -17.84 -1.02 -8.76
C PRO A 48 -18.20 0.45 -8.98
N PRO A 49 -19.45 0.76 -9.38
CA PRO A 49 -19.94 2.11 -9.39
C PRO A 49 -19.72 2.80 -8.01
N GLY A 50 -19.12 3.99 -8.01
CA GLY A 50 -18.71 4.67 -6.78
C GLY A 50 -17.31 4.30 -6.28
N GLY A 51 -16.63 3.36 -6.93
CA GLY A 51 -15.27 2.93 -6.59
C GLY A 51 -15.21 1.76 -5.59
N ALA A 52 -14.05 1.10 -5.56
CA ALA A 52 -13.78 -0.01 -4.68
C ALA A 52 -13.21 0.46 -3.33
N GLY A 53 -13.54 -0.28 -2.26
CA GLY A 53 -13.07 0.01 -0.92
C GLY A 53 -13.68 1.28 -0.31
N ALA A 54 -13.27 1.60 0.90
CA ALA A 54 -13.77 2.77 1.63
C ALA A 54 -13.17 4.10 1.12
N SER A 55 -12.06 4.04 0.36
CA SER A 55 -11.45 5.19 -0.32
C SER A 55 -12.09 5.52 -1.67
N GLY A 56 -13.00 4.68 -2.19
CA GLY A 56 -13.66 4.89 -3.48
C GLY A 56 -12.72 4.74 -4.68
N SER A 57 -11.74 3.84 -4.60
CA SER A 57 -10.78 3.60 -5.70
C SER A 57 -11.46 3.18 -6.98
N GLN A 58 -11.10 3.83 -8.10
CA GLN A 58 -11.61 3.50 -9.45
C GLN A 58 -10.76 2.43 -10.16
N GLU A 59 -9.74 1.92 -9.52
CA GLU A 59 -8.89 0.87 -10.09
C GLU A 59 -9.60 -0.50 -10.07
N PRO A 60 -9.27 -1.39 -11.04
CA PRO A 60 -9.77 -2.76 -11.01
C PRO A 60 -9.30 -3.49 -9.74
N VAL A 61 -10.16 -4.35 -9.22
CA VAL A 61 -9.86 -5.17 -8.04
C VAL A 61 -9.30 -6.50 -8.51
N ILE A 62 -8.09 -6.86 -8.09
CA ILE A 62 -7.55 -8.20 -8.30
C ILE A 62 -8.09 -9.10 -7.18
N ASP A 63 -8.86 -10.13 -7.54
CA ASP A 63 -9.39 -11.12 -6.60
C ASP A 63 -8.35 -12.22 -6.34
N ALA A 64 -7.63 -12.65 -7.39
CA ALA A 64 -6.50 -13.56 -7.27
C ALA A 64 -5.44 -13.26 -8.33
N LEU A 65 -4.17 -13.47 -7.94
CA LEU A 65 -3.03 -13.35 -8.83
C LEU A 65 -2.11 -14.56 -8.62
N ARG A 66 -1.61 -15.12 -9.72
CA ARG A 66 -0.56 -16.13 -9.72
C ARG A 66 0.53 -15.72 -10.71
N PHE A 67 1.77 -15.65 -10.25
CA PHE A 67 2.94 -15.34 -11.08
C PHE A 67 3.98 -16.45 -10.95
N THR A 68 4.23 -17.15 -12.07
CA THR A 68 5.23 -18.21 -12.16
C THR A 68 6.51 -17.64 -12.77
N SER A 69 7.56 -17.57 -11.98
CA SER A 69 8.85 -17.01 -12.36
C SER A 69 9.81 -18.11 -12.80
N GLN A 70 10.27 -18.04 -14.05
CA GLN A 70 11.33 -18.92 -14.57
C GLN A 70 12.65 -18.71 -13.82
N LYS A 71 13.01 -17.46 -13.60
CA LYS A 71 14.25 -17.09 -12.90
C LYS A 71 14.30 -17.62 -11.45
N ARG A 72 13.16 -17.61 -10.75
CA ARG A 72 13.07 -18.03 -9.34
C ARG A 72 12.70 -19.49 -9.18
N GLY A 73 12.25 -20.17 -10.26
CA GLY A 73 11.72 -21.52 -10.19
C GLY A 73 10.55 -21.67 -9.23
N LYS A 74 9.75 -20.58 -9.07
CA LYS A 74 8.73 -20.49 -8.02
C LYS A 74 7.49 -19.75 -8.51
N THR A 75 6.34 -20.17 -8.01
CA THR A 75 5.06 -19.46 -8.18
C THR A 75 4.77 -18.62 -6.96
N PHE A 76 4.45 -17.35 -7.19
CA PHE A 76 3.95 -16.40 -6.20
C PHE A 76 2.45 -16.25 -6.40
N ALA A 77 1.69 -16.32 -5.31
CA ALA A 77 0.24 -16.17 -5.35
C ALA A 77 -0.22 -15.15 -4.33
N ALA A 78 -1.30 -14.45 -4.67
CA ALA A 78 -1.99 -13.51 -3.80
C ALA A 78 -3.50 -13.68 -3.98
N TYR A 79 -4.23 -13.82 -2.89
CA TYR A 79 -5.67 -13.99 -2.84
C TYR A 79 -6.27 -12.88 -2.00
N ARG A 80 -7.24 -12.17 -2.56
CA ARG A 80 -7.97 -11.14 -1.84
C ARG A 80 -9.04 -11.78 -0.96
N TRP A 81 -9.00 -11.45 0.32
CA TRP A 81 -9.98 -11.94 1.27
C TRP A 81 -10.17 -10.95 2.42
N GLN A 82 -11.36 -10.92 3.00
CA GLN A 82 -11.63 -10.11 4.18
C GLN A 82 -11.90 -11.01 5.36
N ALA A 83 -10.96 -11.04 6.32
CA ALA A 83 -11.15 -11.73 7.58
C ALA A 83 -12.32 -11.10 8.36
N PRO A 84 -13.09 -11.86 9.14
CA PRO A 84 -14.27 -11.36 9.86
C PRO A 84 -13.99 -10.15 10.76
N ALA A 85 -12.83 -10.13 11.42
CA ALA A 85 -12.40 -9.03 12.28
C ALA A 85 -11.67 -7.89 11.54
N ALA A 86 -11.36 -8.04 10.25
CA ALA A 86 -10.61 -7.04 9.51
C ALA A 86 -11.53 -5.93 8.99
N LYS A 87 -11.10 -4.69 9.18
CA LYS A 87 -11.81 -3.51 8.67
C LYS A 87 -11.85 -3.47 7.14
N TYR A 88 -10.78 -3.94 6.48
CA TYR A 88 -10.62 -3.95 5.04
C TYR A 88 -10.20 -5.32 4.53
N PRO A 89 -10.57 -5.71 3.29
CA PRO A 89 -9.98 -6.87 2.65
C PRO A 89 -8.47 -6.71 2.49
N ARG A 90 -7.75 -7.84 2.57
CA ARG A 90 -6.30 -7.92 2.43
C ARG A 90 -5.92 -8.95 1.38
N TYR A 91 -4.66 -8.96 1.00
CA TYR A 91 -4.10 -9.99 0.14
C TYR A 91 -3.28 -10.97 0.97
N TYR A 92 -3.61 -12.25 0.83
CA TYR A 92 -2.95 -13.33 1.55
C TYR A 92 -2.23 -14.26 0.58
N ARG A 93 -1.14 -14.83 1.02
CA ARG A 93 -0.48 -15.94 0.37
C ARG A 93 -1.27 -17.24 0.62
N ALA A 94 -0.86 -18.31 -0.07
CA ALA A 94 -1.52 -19.61 0.09
C ALA A 94 -1.50 -20.19 1.51
N ASP A 95 -0.53 -19.77 2.33
CA ASP A 95 -0.38 -20.17 3.73
C ASP A 95 -1.15 -19.28 4.73
N GLY A 96 -1.95 -18.34 4.26
CA GLY A 96 -2.69 -17.41 5.10
C GLY A 96 -1.87 -16.24 5.65
N SER A 97 -0.58 -16.11 5.31
CA SER A 97 0.20 -14.92 5.65
C SER A 97 -0.12 -13.75 4.72
N GLU A 98 -0.16 -12.50 5.21
CA GLU A 98 -0.39 -11.33 4.36
C GLU A 98 0.74 -11.20 3.31
N VAL A 99 0.40 -10.73 2.13
CA VAL A 99 1.37 -10.39 1.08
C VAL A 99 2.21 -9.19 1.50
N GLU A 100 1.57 -8.15 2.03
CA GLU A 100 2.22 -6.94 2.52
C GLU A 100 2.89 -7.16 3.88
N GLU A 101 3.97 -6.44 4.11
CA GLU A 101 4.51 -6.23 5.46
C GLU A 101 3.89 -4.98 6.06
N ARG A 102 3.81 -4.92 7.37
CA ARG A 102 3.32 -3.77 8.12
C ARG A 102 4.41 -3.14 8.95
N LEU A 103 4.39 -1.82 9.02
CA LEU A 103 5.20 -1.08 9.98
C LEU A 103 4.61 -1.28 11.38
N VAL A 104 5.39 -1.78 12.34
CA VAL A 104 4.92 -2.03 13.71
C VAL A 104 4.49 -0.73 14.38
N GLU A 105 5.20 0.36 14.10
CA GLU A 105 4.99 1.68 14.68
C GLU A 105 4.86 2.72 13.57
N GLY A 106 4.09 2.37 12.53
CA GLY A 106 3.83 3.25 11.40
C GLY A 106 2.89 4.40 11.74
N PRO A 107 2.86 5.42 10.87
CA PRO A 107 2.04 6.61 11.09
C PRO A 107 0.54 6.36 10.93
N ILE A 108 0.15 5.22 10.38
CA ILE A 108 -1.24 4.85 10.16
C ILE A 108 -1.45 3.40 10.58
N ARG A 109 -2.52 3.15 11.34
CA ARG A 109 -2.78 1.81 11.90
C ARG A 109 -3.67 0.98 11.01
N GLU A 110 -4.67 1.63 10.40
CA GLU A 110 -5.64 1.00 9.51
C GLU A 110 -5.65 1.66 8.14
N TYR A 111 -5.39 0.89 7.10
CA TYR A 111 -5.35 1.31 5.71
C TYR A 111 -5.81 0.18 4.79
N GLU A 112 -6.25 0.49 3.59
CA GLU A 112 -6.73 -0.52 2.63
C GLU A 112 -5.59 -1.29 1.97
N GLN A 113 -4.57 -0.57 1.50
CA GLN A 113 -3.44 -1.12 0.76
C GLN A 113 -2.27 -0.16 0.75
N ILE A 114 -1.05 -0.67 0.65
CA ILE A 114 0.12 0.11 0.28
C ILE A 114 0.20 0.18 -1.23
N THR A 115 0.00 1.39 -1.78
CA THR A 115 -0.09 1.61 -3.23
C THR A 115 1.21 2.05 -3.87
N SER A 116 2.19 2.49 -3.07
CA SER A 116 3.51 2.90 -3.54
C SER A 116 4.57 2.67 -2.47
N LEU A 117 5.76 2.26 -2.89
CA LEU A 117 6.94 2.06 -2.05
C LEU A 117 8.12 2.89 -2.60
N VAL A 118 9.09 3.21 -1.74
CA VAL A 118 10.35 3.86 -2.15
C VAL A 118 11.08 3.03 -3.23
N LYS A 119 10.95 1.71 -3.17
CA LYS A 119 11.65 0.77 -4.07
C LYS A 119 10.81 0.26 -5.24
N ASP A 120 9.67 0.83 -5.52
CA ASP A 120 8.77 0.35 -6.59
C ASP A 120 9.20 0.74 -8.02
N GLY A 121 10.35 1.39 -8.16
CA GLY A 121 10.94 1.76 -9.46
C GLY A 121 10.48 3.11 -10.01
N ARG A 122 9.51 3.78 -9.39
CA ARG A 122 8.94 5.06 -9.85
C ARG A 122 9.65 6.31 -9.29
N LYS A 123 10.79 6.16 -8.61
CA LYS A 123 11.50 7.23 -7.89
C LYS A 123 10.62 7.89 -6.80
N HIS A 124 9.66 7.16 -6.27
CA HIS A 124 8.80 7.60 -5.19
C HIS A 124 9.61 7.80 -3.91
N LYS A 125 9.38 8.91 -3.20
CA LYS A 125 10.19 9.30 -2.05
C LYS A 125 9.66 8.78 -0.71
N GLY A 126 8.53 8.10 -0.71
CA GLY A 126 7.87 7.63 0.50
C GLY A 126 7.09 6.35 0.30
N VAL A 127 6.14 6.15 1.18
CA VAL A 127 5.16 5.06 1.12
C VAL A 127 3.77 5.68 1.09
N ASP A 128 2.95 5.23 0.15
CA ASP A 128 1.55 5.67 0.04
C ASP A 128 0.63 4.60 0.63
N PHE A 129 -0.07 4.99 1.69
CA PHE A 129 -1.10 4.18 2.34
C PHE A 129 -2.47 4.61 1.84
N ARG A 130 -3.11 3.81 0.99
CA ARG A 130 -4.51 4.04 0.59
C ARG A 130 -5.41 3.92 1.81
N THR A 131 -6.17 4.96 2.07
CA THR A 131 -7.05 5.05 3.22
C THR A 131 -8.12 6.10 2.99
N PRO A 132 -9.32 5.96 3.57
CA PRO A 132 -10.34 7.01 3.50
C PRO A 132 -9.86 8.34 4.06
N VAL A 133 -10.41 9.43 3.53
CA VAL A 133 -10.24 10.76 4.14
C VAL A 133 -10.68 10.72 5.60
N GLY A 134 -9.94 11.40 6.46
CA GLY A 134 -10.24 11.46 7.91
C GLY A 134 -9.63 10.34 8.74
N THR A 135 -8.84 9.42 8.15
CA THR A 135 -8.16 8.38 8.92
C THR A 135 -7.07 8.99 9.80
N PRO A 136 -7.01 8.67 11.12
CA PRO A 136 -6.04 9.24 12.04
C PRO A 136 -4.59 8.94 11.64
N VAL A 137 -3.74 9.97 11.70
CA VAL A 137 -2.29 9.89 11.46
C VAL A 137 -1.55 10.15 12.76
N TYR A 138 -0.57 9.29 13.08
CA TYR A 138 0.15 9.28 14.34
C TYR A 138 1.63 9.57 14.16
N ALA A 139 2.25 10.17 15.19
CA ALA A 139 3.70 10.36 15.24
C ALA A 139 4.42 9.01 15.39
N PRO A 140 5.38 8.67 14.50
CA PRO A 140 6.08 7.38 14.54
C PRO A 140 7.21 7.36 15.60
N PHE A 141 7.60 8.50 16.12
CA PHE A 141 8.62 8.71 17.15
C PHE A 141 8.34 9.97 17.96
N ASP A 142 9.04 10.15 19.07
CA ASP A 142 9.06 11.43 19.80
C ASP A 142 9.76 12.47 18.95
N GLY A 143 9.09 13.59 18.68
CA GLY A 143 9.62 14.56 17.74
C GLY A 143 9.18 15.99 18.02
N VAL A 144 9.66 16.90 17.18
CA VAL A 144 9.30 18.31 17.20
C VAL A 144 8.77 18.70 15.83
N VAL A 145 7.67 19.44 15.79
CA VAL A 145 7.14 19.98 14.53
C VAL A 145 8.15 20.96 13.93
N GLU A 146 8.68 20.63 12.74
CA GLU A 146 9.61 21.49 12.02
C GLU A 146 8.89 22.38 11.02
N ARG A 147 7.93 21.84 10.28
CA ARG A 147 7.15 22.58 9.27
C ARG A 147 5.71 22.12 9.23
N ARG A 148 4.83 23.07 8.89
CA ARG A 148 3.40 22.84 8.67
C ARG A 148 2.96 23.58 7.40
N ASN A 149 2.24 22.88 6.51
CA ASN A 149 1.61 23.43 5.30
C ASN A 149 2.56 24.28 4.44
N TRP A 150 3.38 23.62 3.65
CA TRP A 150 4.25 24.27 2.67
C TRP A 150 4.00 23.67 1.27
N LYS A 151 4.17 24.50 0.20
CA LYS A 151 3.97 24.10 -1.19
C LYS A 151 2.63 23.40 -1.41
N PHE A 152 1.54 24.00 -0.99
CA PHE A 152 0.20 23.40 -0.94
C PHE A 152 -0.25 22.77 -2.27
N SER A 153 0.04 23.39 -3.41
CA SER A 153 -0.35 22.83 -4.73
C SER A 153 0.24 21.43 -4.98
N ALA A 154 1.42 21.14 -4.46
CA ALA A 154 2.05 19.82 -4.58
C ALA A 154 1.75 18.94 -3.37
N ASN A 155 1.99 19.44 -2.15
CA ASN A 155 1.97 18.66 -0.93
C ASN A 155 0.58 18.55 -0.27
N GLY A 156 -0.34 19.46 -0.61
CA GLY A 156 -1.57 19.63 0.14
C GLY A 156 -1.32 20.12 1.57
N ASN A 157 -2.24 19.84 2.46
CA ASN A 157 -1.96 19.98 3.89
C ASN A 157 -0.89 18.96 4.27
N CYS A 158 0.11 19.39 4.99
CA CYS A 158 1.28 18.57 5.26
C CYS A 158 1.97 18.94 6.56
N LEU A 159 2.72 17.98 7.10
CA LEU A 159 3.44 18.11 8.38
C LEU A 159 4.82 17.48 8.24
N ASP A 160 5.81 18.08 8.88
CA ASP A 160 7.17 17.57 9.00
C ASP A 160 7.55 17.52 10.47
N LEU A 161 7.89 16.35 10.96
CA LEU A 161 8.39 16.12 12.30
C LEU A 161 9.88 15.83 12.26
N LEU A 162 10.66 16.55 13.06
CA LEU A 162 12.07 16.28 13.31
C LEU A 162 12.21 15.37 14.53
N ASP A 163 12.91 14.26 14.38
CA ASP A 163 13.43 13.47 15.50
C ASP A 163 14.71 14.14 16.04
N PRO A 164 14.68 14.71 17.24
CA PRO A 164 15.83 15.46 17.76
C PRO A 164 17.03 14.57 18.14
N VAL A 165 16.81 13.25 18.26
CA VAL A 165 17.87 12.29 18.61
C VAL A 165 18.66 11.87 17.38
N THR A 166 17.97 11.58 16.27
CA THR A 166 18.60 11.06 15.07
C THR A 166 18.76 12.09 13.96
N GLY A 167 18.12 13.25 14.09
CA GLY A 167 18.04 14.27 13.04
C GLY A 167 17.20 13.85 11.82
N ARG A 168 16.42 12.78 11.93
CA ARG A 168 15.54 12.32 10.84
C ARG A 168 14.30 13.18 10.76
N HIS A 169 13.79 13.34 9.56
CA HIS A 169 12.50 13.96 9.29
C HIS A 169 11.46 12.90 8.92
N ALA A 170 10.27 13.03 9.50
CA ALA A 170 9.06 12.31 9.08
C ALA A 170 8.11 13.30 8.42
N ILE A 171 7.85 13.11 7.14
CA ILE A 171 7.06 14.01 6.30
C ILE A 171 5.75 13.31 5.94
N PHE A 172 4.63 14.01 6.18
CA PHE A 172 3.27 13.54 5.93
C PHE A 172 2.60 14.49 4.94
N LEU A 173 2.16 13.99 3.78
CA LEU A 173 1.54 14.81 2.74
C LEU A 173 0.10 14.36 2.47
N HIS A 174 -0.61 15.20 1.72
CA HIS A 174 -1.99 15.00 1.25
C HIS A 174 -3.01 14.87 2.38
N LEU A 175 -2.70 15.46 3.54
CA LEU A 175 -3.56 15.44 4.73
C LEU A 175 -4.87 16.21 4.48
N ASP A 176 -5.94 15.84 5.18
CA ASP A 176 -7.19 16.60 5.21
C ASP A 176 -7.09 17.73 6.23
N VAL A 177 -6.82 17.37 7.48
CA VAL A 177 -6.70 18.32 8.58
C VAL A 177 -5.40 18.13 9.32
N VAL A 178 -4.64 19.24 9.46
CA VAL A 178 -3.54 19.39 10.42
C VAL A 178 -4.01 20.33 11.52
N PRO A 179 -4.13 19.87 12.78
CA PRO A 179 -4.59 20.70 13.89
C PRO A 179 -3.81 22.01 14.00
N LYS A 180 -4.50 23.11 14.34
CA LYS A 180 -3.86 24.43 14.51
C LYS A 180 -2.78 24.44 15.58
N THR A 181 -2.86 23.51 16.52
CA THR A 181 -1.85 23.31 17.57
C THR A 181 -0.52 22.75 17.08
N MET A 182 -0.48 22.15 15.86
CA MET A 182 0.74 21.62 15.23
C MET A 182 1.56 22.76 14.63
N GLN A 183 2.13 23.60 15.48
CA GLN A 183 2.99 24.72 15.09
C GLN A 183 4.47 24.35 15.24
N LYS A 184 5.34 25.02 14.48
CA LYS A 184 6.80 24.85 14.59
C LYS A 184 7.26 24.97 16.04
N GLY A 185 8.10 24.02 16.46
CA GLY A 185 8.63 23.94 17.81
C GLY A 185 7.76 23.14 18.80
N ARG A 186 6.53 22.72 18.40
CA ARG A 186 5.70 21.87 19.26
C ARG A 186 6.30 20.47 19.38
N ALA A 187 6.55 20.03 20.61
CA ALA A 187 6.92 18.65 20.90
C ALA A 187 5.70 17.73 20.75
N VAL A 188 5.90 16.56 20.14
CA VAL A 188 4.91 15.49 20.03
C VAL A 188 5.49 14.20 20.56
N ARG A 189 4.64 13.35 21.13
CA ARG A 189 5.04 12.02 21.60
C ARG A 189 4.75 10.97 20.53
N LYS A 190 5.55 9.93 20.50
CA LYS A 190 5.28 8.73 19.70
C LYS A 190 3.88 8.20 19.98
N GLY A 191 3.13 7.91 18.90
CA GLY A 191 1.75 7.43 18.99
C GLY A 191 0.71 8.54 19.25
N GLU A 192 1.12 9.80 19.38
CA GLU A 192 0.19 10.93 19.43
C GLU A 192 -0.45 11.14 18.06
N GLN A 193 -1.77 11.38 18.03
CA GLN A 193 -2.45 11.75 16.79
C GLN A 193 -2.06 13.18 16.41
N ILE A 194 -1.48 13.34 15.22
CA ILE A 194 -0.92 14.60 14.72
C ILE A 194 -1.72 15.23 13.58
N ALA A 195 -2.50 14.41 12.86
CA ALA A 195 -3.30 14.84 11.72
C ALA A 195 -4.37 13.79 11.38
N VAL A 196 -5.08 14.01 10.27
CA VAL A 196 -5.88 13.00 9.58
C VAL A 196 -5.51 12.97 8.09
N SER A 197 -5.55 11.78 7.49
CA SER A 197 -5.29 11.59 6.06
C SER A 197 -6.34 12.26 5.18
N GLY A 198 -6.00 12.57 3.94
CA GLY A 198 -6.88 13.28 3.03
C GLY A 198 -6.64 12.96 1.56
N ASN A 199 -6.93 13.96 0.73
CA ASN A 199 -6.73 13.94 -0.72
C ASN A 199 -6.37 15.34 -1.23
N SER A 200 -5.62 16.12 -0.44
CA SER A 200 -5.29 17.51 -0.75
C SER A 200 -3.99 17.63 -1.57
N GLY A 201 -3.82 18.74 -2.28
CA GLY A 201 -2.67 18.99 -3.14
C GLY A 201 -2.70 18.15 -4.43
N HIS A 202 -1.52 17.72 -4.90
CA HIS A 202 -1.39 16.88 -6.09
C HIS A 202 -1.59 15.40 -5.72
N SER A 203 -2.85 15.00 -5.59
CA SER A 203 -3.26 13.65 -5.22
C SER A 203 -4.43 13.18 -6.10
N PHE A 204 -4.36 11.94 -6.58
CA PHE A 204 -5.37 11.36 -7.48
C PHE A 204 -6.46 10.56 -6.74
N ALA A 205 -6.16 10.11 -5.52
CA ALA A 205 -7.09 9.34 -4.69
C ALA A 205 -6.73 9.48 -3.21
N PRO A 206 -7.68 9.30 -2.29
CA PRO A 206 -7.42 9.39 -0.85
C PRO A 206 -6.29 8.47 -0.39
N HIS A 207 -5.25 9.04 0.22
CA HIS A 207 -4.12 8.31 0.78
C HIS A 207 -3.32 9.17 1.75
N LEU A 208 -2.48 8.52 2.56
CA LEU A 208 -1.39 9.16 3.29
C LEU A 208 -0.08 8.90 2.53
N HIS A 209 0.62 9.95 2.14
CA HIS A 209 2.03 9.85 1.75
C HIS A 209 2.91 10.02 2.99
N TYR A 210 3.73 9.02 3.27
CA TYR A 210 4.68 9.01 4.39
C TYR A 210 6.12 8.86 3.89
N GLN A 211 6.95 9.86 4.18
CA GLN A 211 8.35 9.93 3.74
C GLN A 211 9.27 10.07 4.95
N LEU A 212 10.40 9.35 4.92
CA LEU A 212 11.49 9.54 5.87
C LEU A 212 12.71 10.11 5.17
N GLU A 213 13.36 11.08 5.83
CA GLU A 213 14.62 11.65 5.37
C GLU A 213 15.67 11.59 6.48
N ALA A 214 16.90 11.25 6.11
CA ALA A 214 18.07 11.44 6.96
C ALA A 214 18.46 12.92 7.01
N PRO A 215 19.31 13.33 7.97
CA PRO A 215 19.95 14.64 7.92
C PRO A 215 20.55 14.89 6.53
N GLY A 216 20.31 16.10 5.97
CA GLY A 216 20.74 16.44 4.60
C GLY A 216 19.76 16.02 3.50
N GLY A 217 18.57 15.51 3.84
CA GLY A 217 17.47 15.28 2.88
C GLY A 217 17.56 13.99 2.06
N ARG A 218 18.46 13.06 2.44
CA ARG A 218 18.52 11.74 1.78
C ARG A 218 17.31 10.89 2.18
N VAL A 219 16.52 10.49 1.19
CA VAL A 219 15.34 9.63 1.38
C VAL A 219 15.74 8.28 1.99
N LEU A 220 15.02 7.88 3.01
CA LEU A 220 15.11 6.58 3.68
C LEU A 220 13.86 5.75 3.35
N ASP A 221 14.04 4.44 3.21
CA ASP A 221 12.93 3.52 3.08
C ASP A 221 12.32 3.25 4.46
N PRO A 222 11.04 3.61 4.72
CA PRO A 222 10.38 3.34 5.99
C PRO A 222 10.43 1.87 6.40
N PHE A 223 10.35 0.94 5.44
CA PHE A 223 10.41 -0.51 5.70
C PHE A 223 11.83 -1.01 6.04
N ALA A 224 12.87 -0.22 5.78
CA ALA A 224 14.23 -0.53 6.21
C ALA A 224 14.60 0.15 7.55
N VAL A 225 13.85 1.18 7.95
CA VAL A 225 14.13 1.97 9.18
C VAL A 225 13.28 1.50 10.35
N HIS A 226 11.98 1.33 10.14
CA HIS A 226 11.07 0.85 11.20
C HIS A 226 11.11 -0.68 11.29
N ARG A 227 10.74 -1.20 12.45
CA ARG A 227 10.44 -2.63 12.58
C ARG A 227 9.23 -2.97 11.74
N THR A 228 9.32 -4.11 11.07
CA THR A 228 8.22 -4.64 10.26
C THR A 228 7.72 -5.95 10.84
N ARG A 229 6.48 -6.30 10.52
CA ARG A 229 5.90 -7.61 10.76
C ARG A 229 5.03 -8.00 9.58
N ARG A 230 4.88 -9.30 9.40
CA ARG A 230 3.91 -9.87 8.50
C ARG A 230 2.79 -10.49 9.34
N GLU A 231 1.58 -10.03 9.11
CA GLU A 231 0.41 -10.62 9.76
C GLU A 231 0.07 -11.95 9.11
N ALA A 232 -0.61 -12.81 9.86
CA ALA A 232 -1.19 -14.04 9.36
C ALA A 232 -2.62 -14.17 9.86
N LEU A 233 -3.44 -14.90 9.13
CA LEU A 233 -4.80 -15.21 9.55
C LEU A 233 -4.79 -16.00 10.86
N PRO A 234 -5.70 -15.69 11.78
CA PRO A 234 -5.92 -16.54 12.94
C PRO A 234 -6.26 -17.98 12.50
N PRO A 235 -5.84 -19.01 13.27
CA PRO A 235 -6.18 -20.39 12.93
C PRO A 235 -7.67 -20.65 12.70
N ALA A 236 -8.54 -19.95 13.40
CA ALA A 236 -9.99 -20.06 13.26
C ALA A 236 -10.51 -19.59 11.89
N ASP A 237 -9.80 -18.67 11.23
CA ASP A 237 -10.21 -18.09 9.95
C ASP A 237 -9.63 -18.88 8.74
N LEU A 238 -8.61 -19.71 8.96
CA LEU A 238 -7.94 -20.46 7.89
C LEU A 238 -8.89 -21.35 7.08
N PRO A 239 -9.81 -22.14 7.65
CA PRO A 239 -10.70 -22.99 6.86
C PRO A 239 -11.59 -22.20 5.88
N ALA A 240 -12.10 -21.05 6.30
CA ALA A 240 -12.92 -20.19 5.43
C ALA A 240 -12.08 -19.56 4.32
N PHE A 241 -10.87 -19.12 4.64
CA PHE A 241 -9.91 -18.62 3.65
C PHE A 241 -9.51 -19.70 2.63
N GLU A 242 -9.22 -20.91 3.08
CA GLU A 242 -8.85 -22.03 2.22
C GLU A 242 -9.97 -22.41 1.25
N ALA A 243 -11.23 -22.39 1.70
CA ALA A 243 -12.39 -22.62 0.84
C ALA A 243 -12.49 -21.53 -0.26
N GLU A 244 -12.33 -20.27 0.10
CA GLU A 244 -12.35 -19.17 -0.87
C GLU A 244 -11.14 -19.23 -1.82
N ARG A 245 -9.95 -19.52 -1.30
CA ARG A 245 -8.75 -19.74 -2.14
C ARG A 245 -8.99 -20.84 -3.17
N ALA A 246 -9.53 -21.99 -2.77
CA ALA A 246 -9.83 -23.11 -3.67
C ALA A 246 -10.82 -22.68 -4.76
N ARG A 247 -11.85 -21.91 -4.40
CA ARG A 247 -12.81 -21.35 -5.37
C ARG A 247 -12.12 -20.43 -6.39
N LEU A 248 -11.26 -19.52 -5.92
CA LEU A 248 -10.50 -18.59 -6.79
C LEU A 248 -9.51 -19.33 -7.68
N ASP A 249 -8.82 -20.36 -7.15
CA ASP A 249 -7.91 -21.21 -7.93
C ASP A 249 -8.64 -21.96 -9.05
N ALA A 250 -9.84 -22.48 -8.79
CA ALA A 250 -10.67 -23.13 -9.83
C ALA A 250 -11.04 -22.15 -10.95
N LEU A 251 -11.37 -20.91 -10.63
CA LEU A 251 -11.67 -19.86 -11.62
C LEU A 251 -10.45 -19.45 -12.44
N LEU A 252 -9.25 -19.38 -11.82
CA LEU A 252 -8.01 -19.11 -12.54
C LEU A 252 -7.70 -20.22 -13.58
N VAL A 253 -7.99 -21.49 -13.25
CA VAL A 253 -7.79 -22.62 -14.17
C VAL A 253 -8.82 -22.60 -15.31
N ALA A 254 -10.09 -22.39 -15.00
CA ALA A 254 -11.18 -22.37 -15.99
C ALA A 254 -11.04 -21.23 -17.02
N GLY A 255 -10.47 -20.10 -16.64
CA GLY A 255 -10.20 -18.98 -17.55
C GLY A 255 -8.98 -19.17 -18.45
N GLY A 256 -8.25 -20.26 -18.33
CA GLY A 256 -7.01 -20.57 -19.05
C GLY A 256 -7.15 -21.53 -20.24
N THR A 257 -8.37 -21.93 -20.61
CA THR A 257 -8.68 -22.80 -21.75
C THR A 257 -9.15 -22.01 -22.96
#